data_cfa840644cf191e22f970f1e9fbd8de5
#
_entry.id   cfa840644cf191e22f970f1e9fbd8de5
#
_cell.length_a   1.000
_cell.length_b   1.000
_cell.length_c   1.000
_cell.angle_alpha   90.00
_cell.angle_beta   90.00
_cell.angle_gamma   90.00
#
_symmetry.space_group_name_H-M   'P 1'
#
loop_
_entity.id
_entity.type
_entity.pdbx_description
1 polymer ?
#
loop_
_entity_poly.entity_id
_entity_poly.type
_entity_poly.pdbx_seq_one_letter_code
_entity_poly.pdbx_strand_id
1 'polypeptide(L)'
;DAATGEPNGILSENACRPIKRHLERTEAQLAKAARHLVRYFNGLGVTALKDPMAFEPDLQAYKAADERGDLTLHVAAHLTKSSPLSPDEVTYDMLEEWRSAYASANLRTGYAKLFLDGVAPSHSASFIDPYLAESGYDADLHNPLATLLMSPAEMAETVAELDRRGFVTKIHAVGDFAVRTALDAIAAARQENGPSGLRHEISHCPFIHDND
;
A
#
# COMPACT_ATOMS: atom_id res chain seq x y z
N ASP A 1 -5.33 3.73 27.30
CA ASP A 1 -6.34 2.90 27.98
C ASP A 1 -7.66 3.67 28.06
N ALA A 2 -8.74 3.12 27.47
CA ALA A 2 -10.04 3.81 27.40
C ALA A 2 -10.70 4.00 28.78
N ALA A 3 -10.40 3.13 29.75
CA ALA A 3 -10.99 3.19 31.09
C ALA A 3 -10.28 4.19 32.00
N THR A 4 -8.99 4.40 31.83
CA THR A 4 -8.18 5.23 32.73
C THR A 4 -7.71 6.54 32.10
N GLY A 5 -7.74 6.67 30.78
CA GLY A 5 -7.15 7.77 30.03
C GLY A 5 -5.62 7.74 29.96
N GLU A 6 -4.97 6.78 30.63
CA GLU A 6 -3.52 6.68 30.68
C GLU A 6 -2.95 6.03 29.40
N PRO A 7 -1.79 6.49 28.90
CA PRO A 7 -1.10 5.83 27.80
C PRO A 7 -0.76 4.38 28.14
N ASN A 8 -1.14 3.44 27.27
CA ASN A 8 -0.82 2.02 27.41
C ASN A 8 0.36 1.58 26.54
N GLY A 9 1.00 2.51 25.82
CA GLY A 9 2.12 2.24 24.93
C GLY A 9 1.71 1.71 23.53
N ILE A 10 0.42 1.54 23.26
CA ILE A 10 -0.10 1.09 21.97
C ILE A 10 -0.45 2.32 21.13
N LEU A 11 0.10 2.35 19.91
CA LEU A 11 -0.23 3.34 18.88
C LEU A 11 -0.81 2.60 17.68
N SER A 12 -2.03 2.96 17.29
CA SER A 12 -2.70 2.38 16.13
C SER A 12 -2.87 3.41 15.03
N GLU A 13 -2.74 2.96 13.77
CA GLU A 13 -3.03 3.73 12.57
C GLU A 13 -2.32 5.10 12.56
N ASN A 14 -3.07 6.17 12.38
CA ASN A 14 -2.56 7.54 12.30
C ASN A 14 -1.86 8.02 13.58
N ALA A 15 -2.09 7.40 14.73
CA ALA A 15 -1.39 7.72 15.98
C ALA A 15 0.12 7.42 15.89
N CYS A 16 0.56 6.59 14.94
CA CYS A 16 1.97 6.31 14.68
C CYS A 16 2.71 7.47 13.97
N ARG A 17 1.99 8.37 13.29
CA ARG A 17 2.59 9.45 12.47
C ARG A 17 3.56 10.35 13.24
N PRO A 18 3.25 10.84 14.46
CA PRO A 18 4.17 11.71 15.21
C PRO A 18 5.51 11.04 15.51
N ILE A 19 5.50 9.71 15.73
CA ILE A 19 6.72 8.97 16.04
C ILE A 19 7.53 8.69 14.78
N LYS A 20 6.89 8.41 13.65
CA LYS A 20 7.58 8.14 12.37
C LYS A 20 8.49 9.28 11.94
N ARG A 21 8.11 10.53 12.20
CA ARG A 21 8.96 11.71 11.93
C ARG A 21 10.31 11.67 12.64
N HIS A 22 10.42 10.96 13.76
CA HIS A 22 11.66 10.81 14.52
C HIS A 22 12.44 9.54 14.14
N LEU A 23 11.91 8.74 13.20
CA LEU A 23 12.52 7.50 12.71
C LEU A 23 13.05 7.65 11.28
N GLU A 24 13.35 8.87 10.84
CA GLU A 24 13.97 9.12 9.54
C GLU A 24 15.28 8.33 9.44
N ARG A 25 15.44 7.65 8.32
CA ARG A 25 16.61 6.82 8.06
C ARG A 25 17.58 7.58 7.17
N THR A 26 18.85 7.53 7.51
CA THR A 26 19.89 8.08 6.64
C THR A 26 20.07 7.19 5.40
N GLU A 27 20.61 7.77 4.32
CA GLU A 27 20.96 7.02 3.11
C GLU A 27 21.87 5.81 3.42
N ALA A 28 22.83 5.97 4.33
CA ALA A 28 23.71 4.89 4.75
C ALA A 28 22.96 3.73 5.43
N GLN A 29 21.93 4.05 6.24
CA GLN A 29 21.07 3.05 6.85
C GLN A 29 20.21 2.33 5.82
N LEU A 30 19.63 3.04 4.87
CA LEU A 30 18.85 2.46 3.77
C LEU A 30 19.71 1.59 2.86
N ALA A 31 20.89 2.05 2.49
CA ALA A 31 21.85 1.25 1.71
C ALA A 31 22.27 -0.04 2.43
N LYS A 32 22.47 0.02 3.76
CA LYS A 32 22.75 -1.16 4.57
C LYS A 32 21.55 -2.11 4.62
N ALA A 33 20.34 -1.57 4.76
CA ALA A 33 19.11 -2.35 4.76
C ALA A 33 18.90 -3.06 3.41
N ALA A 34 19.07 -2.37 2.28
CA ALA A 34 18.97 -2.97 0.95
C ALA A 34 19.94 -4.14 0.76
N ARG A 35 21.23 -3.98 1.13
CA ARG A 35 22.21 -5.08 1.08
C ARG A 35 21.85 -6.24 2.00
N HIS A 36 21.30 -5.97 3.18
CA HIS A 36 20.86 -7.03 4.09
C HIS A 36 19.67 -7.79 3.51
N LEU A 37 18.67 -7.08 2.99
CA LEU A 37 17.50 -7.63 2.32
C LEU A 37 17.90 -8.59 1.21
N VAL A 38 18.78 -8.13 0.30
CA VAL A 38 19.23 -8.95 -0.84
C VAL A 38 19.90 -10.24 -0.35
N ARG A 39 20.86 -10.15 0.58
CA ARG A 39 21.53 -11.34 1.11
C ARG A 39 20.58 -12.29 1.82
N TYR A 40 19.63 -11.75 2.59
CA TYR A 40 18.66 -12.56 3.32
C TYR A 40 17.76 -13.34 2.34
N PHE A 41 17.16 -12.68 1.38
CA PHE A 41 16.25 -13.32 0.43
C PHE A 41 16.99 -14.27 -0.54
N ASN A 42 18.16 -13.90 -1.03
CA ASN A 42 18.98 -14.81 -1.84
C ASN A 42 19.39 -16.07 -1.04
N GLY A 43 19.68 -15.93 0.25
CA GLY A 43 19.97 -17.08 1.14
C GLY A 43 18.79 -18.05 1.27
N LEU A 44 17.56 -17.59 1.03
CA LEU A 44 16.34 -18.39 0.98
C LEU A 44 15.98 -18.88 -0.45
N GLY A 45 16.81 -18.58 -1.45
CA GLY A 45 16.55 -18.92 -2.84
C GLY A 45 15.53 -18.00 -3.53
N VAL A 46 15.15 -16.88 -2.91
CA VAL A 46 14.24 -15.90 -3.49
C VAL A 46 15.02 -15.03 -4.49
N THR A 47 14.55 -14.99 -5.74
CA THR A 47 15.16 -14.23 -6.84
C THR A 47 14.36 -13.01 -7.28
N ALA A 48 13.13 -12.85 -6.78
CA ALA A 48 12.29 -11.70 -7.04
C ALA A 48 11.38 -11.42 -5.85
N LEU A 49 11.09 -10.14 -5.61
CA LEU A 49 10.15 -9.72 -4.58
C LEU A 49 9.34 -8.50 -5.05
N LYS A 50 8.22 -8.28 -4.39
CA LYS A 50 7.44 -7.05 -4.48
C LYS A 50 7.65 -6.26 -3.17
N ASP A 51 8.10 -5.01 -3.29
CA ASP A 51 8.03 -4.06 -2.17
C ASP A 51 6.67 -3.36 -2.26
N PRO A 52 5.75 -3.64 -1.33
CA PRO A 52 4.36 -3.17 -1.46
C PRO A 52 4.18 -1.71 -1.01
N MET A 53 5.21 -1.04 -0.50
CA MET A 53 5.10 0.32 0.02
C MET A 53 6.45 1.05 -0.06
N ALA A 54 6.87 1.36 -1.29
CA ALA A 54 8.11 2.08 -1.54
C ALA A 54 7.88 3.60 -1.59
N PHE A 55 8.73 4.32 -0.91
CA PHE A 55 8.87 5.78 -0.99
C PHE A 55 10.16 6.14 -1.71
N GLU A 56 10.31 7.41 -2.06
CA GLU A 56 11.48 7.87 -2.83
C GLU A 56 12.83 7.47 -2.22
N PRO A 57 13.08 7.58 -0.89
CA PRO A 57 14.35 7.14 -0.30
C PRO A 57 14.63 5.65 -0.46
N ASP A 58 13.57 4.80 -0.48
CA ASP A 58 13.73 3.36 -0.72
C ASP A 58 14.14 3.09 -2.17
N LEU A 59 13.54 3.83 -3.13
CA LEU A 59 13.88 3.74 -4.56
C LEU A 59 15.32 4.16 -4.82
N GLN A 60 15.77 5.24 -4.18
CA GLN A 60 17.17 5.68 -4.22
C GLN A 60 18.12 4.58 -3.74
N ALA A 61 17.79 3.94 -2.63
CA ALA A 61 18.61 2.87 -2.06
C ALA A 61 18.68 1.63 -2.96
N TYR A 62 17.55 1.22 -3.56
CA TYR A 62 17.49 0.10 -4.50
C TYR A 62 18.27 0.42 -5.78
N LYS A 63 18.06 1.60 -6.37
CA LYS A 63 18.77 2.00 -7.59
C LYS A 63 20.28 2.05 -7.35
N ALA A 64 20.72 2.68 -6.27
CA ALA A 64 22.13 2.72 -5.94
C ALA A 64 22.72 1.32 -5.65
N ALA A 65 21.94 0.39 -5.12
CA ALA A 65 22.38 -0.99 -4.98
C ALA A 65 22.51 -1.71 -6.33
N ASP A 66 21.57 -1.48 -7.26
CA ASP A 66 21.63 -2.07 -8.61
C ASP A 66 22.82 -1.53 -9.43
N GLU A 67 23.07 -0.22 -9.38
CA GLU A 67 24.20 0.43 -10.04
C GLU A 67 25.57 -0.10 -9.57
N ARG A 68 25.64 -0.56 -8.31
CA ARG A 68 26.85 -1.21 -7.76
C ARG A 68 26.92 -2.70 -8.03
N GLY A 69 25.89 -3.30 -8.62
CA GLY A 69 25.78 -4.76 -8.80
C GLY A 69 25.42 -5.52 -7.50
N ASP A 70 25.00 -4.80 -6.45
CA ASP A 70 24.59 -5.38 -5.16
C ASP A 70 23.16 -5.91 -5.18
N LEU A 71 22.29 -5.44 -6.10
CA LEU A 71 20.90 -5.86 -6.23
C LEU A 71 20.79 -7.10 -7.14
N THR A 72 21.00 -8.27 -6.58
CA THR A 72 21.03 -9.54 -7.28
C THR A 72 19.68 -10.29 -7.30
N LEU A 73 18.60 -9.60 -7.00
CA LEU A 73 17.22 -10.05 -7.13
C LEU A 73 16.38 -8.96 -7.81
N HIS A 74 15.28 -9.36 -8.44
CA HIS A 74 14.35 -8.42 -9.05
C HIS A 74 13.40 -7.82 -8.01
N VAL A 75 13.31 -6.49 -7.96
CA VAL A 75 12.38 -5.76 -7.09
C VAL A 75 11.30 -5.11 -7.94
N ALA A 76 10.03 -5.42 -7.67
CA ALA A 76 8.90 -4.65 -8.15
C ALA A 76 8.47 -3.68 -7.02
N ALA A 77 8.93 -2.44 -7.09
CA ALA A 77 8.60 -1.42 -6.12
C ALA A 77 7.24 -0.79 -6.45
N HIS A 78 6.31 -0.87 -5.50
CA HIS A 78 5.01 -0.22 -5.60
C HIS A 78 5.12 1.17 -4.99
N LEU A 79 5.10 2.19 -5.86
CA LEU A 79 5.22 3.60 -5.49
C LEU A 79 3.99 4.01 -4.68
N THR A 80 4.19 4.45 -3.46
CA THR A 80 3.09 4.77 -2.55
C THR A 80 2.44 6.08 -2.92
N LYS A 81 1.24 6.03 -3.53
CA LYS A 81 0.43 7.22 -3.90
C LYS A 81 -0.28 7.80 -2.68
N SER A 82 -0.83 6.92 -1.84
CA SER A 82 -1.49 7.31 -0.59
C SER A 82 -1.17 6.31 0.50
N SER A 83 -1.01 6.81 1.72
CA SER A 83 -0.75 5.95 2.88
C SER A 83 -1.29 6.60 4.16
N PRO A 84 -1.99 5.84 5.01
CA PRO A 84 -2.38 6.34 6.33
C PRO A 84 -1.16 6.64 7.21
N LEU A 85 0.01 6.14 6.82
CA LEU A 85 1.25 6.26 7.58
C LEU A 85 2.13 7.43 7.14
N SER A 86 1.82 8.10 6.01
CA SER A 86 2.53 9.30 5.54
C SER A 86 1.54 10.44 5.34
N PRO A 87 1.86 11.65 5.86
CA PRO A 87 1.06 12.83 5.60
C PRO A 87 1.34 13.45 4.22
N ASP A 88 2.43 13.03 3.56
CA ASP A 88 2.88 13.65 2.34
C ASP A 88 1.99 13.24 1.18
N GLU A 89 1.52 14.24 0.43
CA GLU A 89 0.77 14.01 -0.79
C GLU A 89 1.74 13.68 -1.93
N VAL A 90 1.55 12.51 -2.54
CA VAL A 90 2.28 12.10 -3.73
C VAL A 90 1.41 12.34 -4.95
N THR A 91 1.84 13.25 -5.82
CA THR A 91 1.12 13.57 -7.06
C THR A 91 1.33 12.50 -8.13
N TYR A 92 0.51 12.50 -9.18
CA TYR A 92 0.72 11.60 -10.32
C TYR A 92 2.01 11.90 -11.07
N ASP A 93 2.38 13.19 -11.17
CA ASP A 93 3.60 13.62 -11.85
C ASP A 93 4.85 13.15 -11.08
N MET A 94 4.83 13.17 -9.74
CA MET A 94 5.88 12.58 -8.91
C MET A 94 6.02 11.08 -9.16
N LEU A 95 4.89 10.34 -9.28
CA LEU A 95 4.96 8.91 -9.59
C LEU A 95 5.60 8.65 -10.96
N GLU A 96 5.30 9.45 -11.97
CA GLU A 96 5.90 9.33 -13.31
C GLU A 96 7.39 9.70 -13.29
N GLU A 97 7.76 10.73 -12.55
CA GLU A 97 9.15 11.10 -12.33
C GLU A 97 9.91 9.95 -11.66
N TRP A 98 9.41 9.42 -10.55
CA TRP A 98 10.04 8.30 -9.83
C TRP A 98 10.11 7.04 -10.69
N ARG A 99 9.05 6.73 -11.45
CA ARG A 99 9.06 5.61 -12.39
C ARG A 99 10.22 5.71 -13.38
N SER A 100 10.44 6.89 -13.91
CA SER A 100 11.47 7.13 -14.93
C SER A 100 12.86 7.24 -14.33
N ALA A 101 13.00 7.93 -13.17
CA ALA A 101 14.28 8.18 -12.52
C ALA A 101 14.90 6.93 -11.90
N TYR A 102 14.05 6.04 -11.35
CA TYR A 102 14.54 4.92 -10.53
C TYR A 102 14.49 3.56 -11.22
N ALA A 103 13.82 3.41 -12.35
CA ALA A 103 13.83 2.14 -13.08
C ALA A 103 15.25 1.71 -13.46
N SER A 104 15.56 0.40 -13.31
CA SER A 104 16.86 -0.16 -13.66
C SER A 104 16.73 -1.64 -14.06
N ALA A 105 17.83 -2.34 -14.26
CA ALA A 105 17.82 -3.73 -14.72
C ALA A 105 17.04 -4.65 -13.75
N ASN A 106 17.22 -4.45 -12.44
CA ASN A 106 16.59 -5.26 -11.40
C ASN A 106 15.52 -4.51 -10.59
N LEU A 107 15.28 -3.22 -10.84
CA LEU A 107 14.27 -2.42 -10.17
C LEU A 107 13.16 -1.99 -11.15
N ARG A 108 11.95 -2.47 -10.93
CA ARG A 108 10.76 -2.11 -11.69
C ARG A 108 9.87 -1.19 -10.87
N THR A 109 9.50 -0.05 -11.46
CA THR A 109 8.78 1.05 -10.80
C THR A 109 7.45 1.39 -11.48
N GLY A 110 6.93 0.50 -12.32
CA GLY A 110 5.64 0.66 -13.01
C GLY A 110 4.42 0.28 -12.16
N TYR A 111 4.53 0.34 -10.84
CA TYR A 111 3.48 -0.08 -9.91
C TYR A 111 3.16 1.06 -8.93
N ALA A 112 1.87 1.25 -8.63
CA ALA A 112 1.40 2.21 -7.65
C ALA A 112 0.68 1.51 -6.49
N LYS A 113 0.85 2.01 -5.26
CA LYS A 113 0.21 1.49 -4.05
C LYS A 113 -0.84 2.46 -3.55
N LEU A 114 -2.03 1.91 -3.26
CA LEU A 114 -3.14 2.58 -2.61
C LEU A 114 -3.55 1.83 -1.33
N PHE A 115 -4.08 2.55 -0.37
CA PHE A 115 -4.70 2.00 0.82
C PHE A 115 -6.18 2.38 0.82
N LEU A 116 -7.06 1.38 0.96
CA LEU A 116 -8.50 1.59 0.93
C LEU A 116 -9.14 1.47 2.31
N ASP A 117 -8.62 0.58 3.16
CA ASP A 117 -9.04 0.43 4.55
C ASP A 117 -7.85 0.14 5.48
N GLY A 118 -8.14 -0.16 6.73
CA GLY A 118 -7.15 -0.58 7.72
C GLY A 118 -7.11 -2.10 7.92
N VAL A 119 -7.08 -2.54 9.18
CA VAL A 119 -6.94 -3.96 9.54
C VAL A 119 -7.98 -4.40 10.59
N ALA A 120 -8.41 -5.66 10.55
CA ALA A 120 -9.44 -6.18 11.43
C ALA A 120 -9.12 -6.05 12.93
N PRO A 121 -7.89 -6.31 13.43
CA PRO A 121 -7.59 -6.18 14.86
C PRO A 121 -7.73 -4.75 15.42
N SER A 122 -7.69 -3.72 14.57
CA SER A 122 -7.87 -2.32 14.98
C SER A 122 -9.31 -1.82 14.76
N HIS A 123 -10.25 -2.68 14.36
CA HIS A 123 -11.60 -2.34 13.91
C HIS A 123 -11.61 -1.26 12.80
N SER A 124 -10.59 -1.23 11.97
CA SER A 124 -10.42 -0.25 10.89
C SER A 124 -10.52 -0.86 9.49
N ALA A 125 -10.68 -2.18 9.39
CA ALA A 125 -11.06 -2.83 8.14
C ALA A 125 -12.56 -2.58 7.83
N SER A 126 -12.88 -2.37 6.56
CA SER A 126 -14.23 -2.02 6.11
C SER A 126 -15.01 -3.26 5.74
N PHE A 127 -15.99 -3.63 6.57
CA PHE A 127 -16.88 -4.78 6.37
C PHE A 127 -18.29 -4.36 5.99
N ILE A 128 -18.98 -5.22 5.22
CA ILE A 128 -20.41 -5.07 4.90
C ILE A 128 -21.23 -5.19 6.19
N ASP A 129 -21.00 -6.25 6.95
CA ASP A 129 -21.63 -6.48 8.24
C ASP A 129 -20.76 -5.96 9.41
N PRO A 130 -21.36 -5.60 10.55
CA PRO A 130 -20.59 -5.15 11.71
C PRO A 130 -19.68 -6.26 12.26
N TYR A 131 -18.62 -5.85 12.96
CA TYR A 131 -17.82 -6.77 13.76
C TYR A 131 -18.67 -7.44 14.83
N LEU A 132 -18.28 -8.63 15.24
CA LEU A 132 -18.95 -9.35 16.33
C LEU A 132 -18.85 -8.58 17.65
N ALA A 133 -19.90 -8.60 18.45
CA ALA A 133 -19.97 -7.90 19.73
C ALA A 133 -18.84 -8.35 20.70
N GLU A 134 -18.41 -9.62 20.62
CA GLU A 134 -17.33 -10.18 21.41
C GLU A 134 -15.97 -9.51 21.16
N SER A 135 -15.82 -8.82 20.03
CA SER A 135 -14.62 -8.00 19.75
C SER A 135 -14.58 -6.68 20.51
N GLY A 136 -15.66 -6.31 21.20
CA GLY A 136 -15.82 -5.03 21.86
C GLY A 136 -16.23 -3.89 20.91
N TYR A 137 -16.62 -4.23 19.66
CA TYR A 137 -17.12 -3.26 18.68
C TYR A 137 -18.60 -2.92 18.96
N ASP A 138 -18.91 -1.62 18.89
CA ASP A 138 -20.29 -1.15 18.98
C ASP A 138 -20.94 -1.20 17.59
N ALA A 139 -21.84 -2.17 17.40
CA ALA A 139 -22.51 -2.39 16.12
C ALA A 139 -23.40 -1.20 15.69
N ASP A 140 -23.87 -0.38 16.64
CA ASP A 140 -24.66 0.82 16.32
C ASP A 140 -23.83 1.91 15.64
N LEU A 141 -22.49 1.83 15.75
CA LEU A 141 -21.55 2.74 15.09
C LEU A 141 -21.09 2.22 13.72
N HIS A 142 -21.63 1.06 13.29
CA HIS A 142 -21.18 0.44 12.04
C HIS A 142 -21.51 1.31 10.82
N ASN A 143 -20.46 1.70 10.11
CA ASN A 143 -20.56 2.40 8.83
C ASN A 143 -19.38 2.01 7.94
N PRO A 144 -19.58 1.13 6.95
CA PRO A 144 -18.51 0.68 6.05
C PRO A 144 -17.78 1.83 5.34
N LEU A 145 -18.52 2.89 4.96
CA LEU A 145 -17.93 4.05 4.29
C LEU A 145 -17.02 4.87 5.22
N ALA A 146 -17.29 4.89 6.52
CA ALA A 146 -16.49 5.65 7.48
C ALA A 146 -15.14 5.01 7.78
N THR A 147 -14.98 3.71 7.50
CA THR A 147 -13.71 2.98 7.68
C THR A 147 -12.87 2.94 6.40
N LEU A 148 -13.40 3.42 5.27
CA LEU A 148 -12.61 3.63 4.06
C LEU A 148 -11.71 4.87 4.22
N LEU A 149 -10.47 4.75 3.74
CA LEU A 149 -9.48 5.85 3.68
C LEU A 149 -9.68 6.74 2.45
N MET A 150 -10.49 6.27 1.50
CA MET A 150 -10.82 6.93 0.25
C MET A 150 -12.24 6.53 -0.13
N SER A 151 -13.07 7.45 -0.55
CA SER A 151 -14.44 7.12 -0.98
C SER A 151 -14.43 6.22 -2.21
N PRO A 152 -15.51 5.46 -2.49
CA PRO A 152 -15.61 4.63 -3.70
C PRO A 152 -15.40 5.43 -4.99
N ALA A 153 -15.91 6.66 -5.07
CA ALA A 153 -15.74 7.52 -6.23
C ALA A 153 -14.27 7.94 -6.44
N GLU A 154 -13.62 8.42 -5.38
CA GLU A 154 -12.19 8.78 -5.42
C GLU A 154 -11.31 7.58 -5.76
N MET A 155 -11.65 6.38 -5.25
CA MET A 155 -10.92 5.17 -5.59
C MET A 155 -11.07 4.83 -7.08
N ALA A 156 -12.28 4.90 -7.63
CA ALA A 156 -12.53 4.65 -9.04
C ALA A 156 -11.77 5.63 -9.95
N GLU A 157 -11.84 6.92 -9.66
CA GLU A 157 -11.09 7.96 -10.38
C GLU A 157 -9.57 7.75 -10.29
N THR A 158 -9.07 7.42 -9.09
CA THR A 158 -7.63 7.20 -8.88
C THR A 158 -7.13 5.97 -9.64
N VAL A 159 -7.87 4.86 -9.61
CA VAL A 159 -7.49 3.65 -10.34
C VAL A 159 -7.56 3.87 -11.84
N ALA A 160 -8.59 4.56 -12.35
CA ALA A 160 -8.72 4.89 -13.77
C ALA A 160 -7.55 5.77 -14.25
N GLU A 161 -7.18 6.79 -13.49
CA GLU A 161 -6.07 7.69 -13.84
C GLU A 161 -4.72 6.94 -13.79
N LEU A 162 -4.48 6.09 -12.79
CA LEU A 162 -3.26 5.28 -12.72
C LEU A 162 -3.18 4.26 -13.87
N ASP A 163 -4.30 3.61 -14.23
CA ASP A 163 -4.38 2.72 -15.37
C ASP A 163 -4.07 3.45 -16.68
N ARG A 164 -4.68 4.63 -16.89
CA ARG A 164 -4.44 5.48 -18.06
C ARG A 164 -2.97 5.90 -18.20
N ARG A 165 -2.29 6.11 -17.07
CA ARG A 165 -0.85 6.43 -17.00
C ARG A 165 0.06 5.19 -17.11
N GLY A 166 -0.52 3.99 -17.21
CA GLY A 166 0.22 2.74 -17.37
C GLY A 166 0.82 2.19 -16.08
N PHE A 167 0.26 2.52 -14.92
CA PHE A 167 0.64 1.91 -13.65
C PHE A 167 -0.22 0.69 -13.32
N VAL A 168 0.42 -0.40 -12.95
CA VAL A 168 -0.27 -1.49 -12.25
C VAL A 168 -0.57 -1.03 -10.83
N THR A 169 -1.84 -0.96 -10.47
CA THR A 169 -2.27 -0.52 -9.13
C THR A 169 -2.35 -1.71 -8.19
N LYS A 170 -1.76 -1.59 -6.99
CA LYS A 170 -1.94 -2.52 -5.88
C LYS A 170 -2.75 -1.83 -4.79
N ILE A 171 -3.94 -2.34 -4.49
CA ILE A 171 -4.87 -1.80 -3.50
C ILE A 171 -4.80 -2.64 -2.23
N HIS A 172 -4.51 -2.03 -1.07
CA HIS A 172 -4.71 -2.67 0.22
C HIS A 172 -6.21 -2.72 0.50
N ALA A 173 -6.77 -3.90 0.68
CA ALA A 173 -8.15 -4.10 1.07
C ALA A 173 -8.24 -5.36 1.95
N VAL A 174 -8.76 -5.20 3.16
CA VAL A 174 -8.86 -6.26 4.17
C VAL A 174 -10.30 -6.69 4.38
N GLY A 175 -11.23 -5.76 4.66
CA GLY A 175 -12.64 -6.07 4.80
C GLY A 175 -13.32 -6.33 3.46
N ASP A 176 -14.39 -7.11 3.47
CA ASP A 176 -15.12 -7.51 2.26
C ASP A 176 -15.75 -6.31 1.53
N PHE A 177 -16.19 -5.26 2.26
CA PHE A 177 -16.66 -4.03 1.62
C PHE A 177 -15.52 -3.29 0.90
N ALA A 178 -14.31 -3.26 1.48
CA ALA A 178 -13.15 -2.69 0.82
C ALA A 178 -12.74 -3.51 -0.41
N VAL A 179 -12.78 -4.84 -0.35
CA VAL A 179 -12.50 -5.72 -1.49
C VAL A 179 -13.47 -5.45 -2.63
N ARG A 180 -14.79 -5.40 -2.34
CA ARG A 180 -15.84 -5.03 -3.30
C ARG A 180 -15.56 -3.67 -3.95
N THR A 181 -15.28 -2.65 -3.13
CA THR A 181 -14.98 -1.30 -3.60
C THR A 181 -13.75 -1.28 -4.53
N ALA A 182 -12.73 -2.07 -4.22
CA ALA A 182 -11.54 -2.19 -5.07
C ALA A 182 -11.84 -2.89 -6.40
N LEU A 183 -12.66 -3.94 -6.39
CA LEU A 183 -13.12 -4.63 -7.62
C LEU A 183 -13.94 -3.69 -8.51
N ASP A 184 -14.87 -2.94 -7.93
CA ASP A 184 -15.70 -1.97 -8.65
C ASP A 184 -14.84 -0.86 -9.28
N ALA A 185 -13.82 -0.37 -8.56
CA ALA A 185 -12.89 0.64 -9.08
C ALA A 185 -12.07 0.11 -10.26
N ILE A 186 -11.58 -1.14 -10.19
CA ILE A 186 -10.89 -1.77 -11.31
C ILE A 186 -11.82 -1.99 -12.51
N ALA A 187 -13.06 -2.39 -12.26
CA ALA A 187 -14.08 -2.55 -13.31
C ALA A 187 -14.38 -1.21 -13.99
N ALA A 188 -14.55 -0.13 -13.21
CA ALA A 188 -14.77 1.22 -13.72
C ALA A 188 -13.59 1.69 -14.60
N ALA A 189 -12.36 1.50 -14.17
CA ALA A 189 -11.17 1.84 -14.95
C ALA A 189 -11.15 1.09 -16.29
N ARG A 190 -11.52 -0.19 -16.32
CA ARG A 190 -11.60 -0.96 -17.56
C ARG A 190 -12.74 -0.51 -18.49
N GLN A 191 -13.85 -0.03 -17.94
CA GLN A 191 -14.95 0.55 -18.73
C GLN A 191 -14.52 1.88 -19.36
N GLU A 192 -13.81 2.72 -18.61
CA GLU A 192 -13.37 4.04 -19.06
C GLU A 192 -12.21 3.96 -20.05
N ASN A 193 -11.16 3.24 -19.73
CA ASN A 193 -9.91 3.19 -20.51
C ASN A 193 -9.85 2.06 -21.53
N GLY A 194 -10.77 1.08 -21.44
CA GLY A 194 -10.67 -0.16 -22.22
C GLY A 194 -9.64 -1.16 -21.66
N PRO A 195 -9.32 -2.21 -22.42
CA PRO A 195 -8.40 -3.27 -21.98
C PRO A 195 -6.95 -2.79 -22.09
N SER A 196 -6.40 -2.20 -21.01
CA SER A 196 -5.01 -1.75 -20.94
C SER A 196 -3.99 -2.89 -20.91
N GLY A 197 -4.42 -4.11 -20.60
CA GLY A 197 -3.52 -5.26 -20.37
C GLY A 197 -2.82 -5.24 -19.01
N LEU A 198 -2.99 -4.20 -18.22
CA LEU A 198 -2.43 -4.12 -16.88
C LEU A 198 -3.18 -5.06 -15.94
N ARG A 199 -2.43 -5.73 -15.07
CA ARG A 199 -2.99 -6.63 -14.06
C ARG A 199 -2.96 -5.96 -12.70
N HIS A 200 -4.01 -5.19 -12.40
CA HIS A 200 -4.17 -4.59 -11.07
C HIS A 200 -4.29 -5.68 -10.00
N GLU A 201 -3.88 -5.34 -8.79
CA GLU A 201 -3.76 -6.28 -7.67
C GLU A 201 -4.55 -5.76 -6.47
N ILE A 202 -5.31 -6.62 -5.83
CA ILE A 202 -5.87 -6.37 -4.50
C ILE A 202 -5.03 -7.20 -3.53
N SER A 203 -4.47 -6.55 -2.51
CA SER A 203 -3.58 -7.20 -1.56
C SER A 203 -4.30 -7.48 -0.24
N HIS A 204 -3.89 -8.56 0.40
CA HIS A 204 -4.41 -9.17 1.61
C HIS A 204 -5.66 -10.00 1.34
N CYS A 205 -6.82 -9.39 1.08
CA CYS A 205 -8.10 -10.06 0.79
C CYS A 205 -8.39 -11.25 1.73
N PRO A 206 -8.21 -11.13 3.06
CA PRO A 206 -8.50 -12.24 3.96
C PRO A 206 -10.01 -12.49 4.08
N PHE A 207 -10.82 -11.49 3.75
CA PHE A 207 -12.27 -11.55 3.76
C PHE A 207 -12.80 -11.12 2.39
N ILE A 208 -13.51 -12.02 1.75
CA ILE A 208 -14.15 -11.83 0.44
C ILE A 208 -15.58 -12.27 0.55
N HIS A 209 -16.50 -11.46 0.08
CA HIS A 209 -17.92 -11.83 0.05
C HIS A 209 -18.18 -12.84 -1.06
N ASP A 210 -19.10 -13.80 -0.83
CA ASP A 210 -19.38 -14.92 -1.75
C ASP A 210 -19.79 -14.48 -3.17
N ASN A 211 -20.23 -13.24 -3.33
CA ASN A 211 -20.63 -12.69 -4.63
C ASN A 211 -19.51 -11.98 -5.41
N ASP A 212 -18.23 -11.98 -4.91
CA ASP A 212 -17.07 -11.26 -5.49
C ASP A 212 -16.02 -12.17 -6.17
#